data_f8ef73d22a68a8e8ae92ea9a17fa8660
#
_entry.id   f8ef73d22a68a8e8ae92ea9a17fa8660
#
_cell.length_a   1.000
_cell.length_b   1.000
_cell.length_c   1.000
_cell.angle_alpha   90.00
_cell.angle_beta   90.00
_cell.angle_gamma   90.00
#
_symmetry.space_group_name_H-M   'P 1'
#
loop_
_entity.id
_entity.type
_entity.pdbx_description
1 polymer ?
#
loop_
_entity_poly.entity_id
_entity_poly.type
_entity_poly.pdbx_seq_one_letter_code
_entity_poly.pdbx_strand_id
1 'polypeptide(L)'
;MKLAFVGKGGSGKTTMASLFARRAAALGHPVMAIDADINQHLAAALGLDAEAAAMGPVLGEHLGDIKDYLRGTNPLIPSADLMLKTTPPGPGSRLLTVPESNPVFDALFTEHDGIRFAATGGFVDDDLGVSCYHSKVGAVELLLNHLIDGTDEFVVVDMVAGAEAFASGMFTRFDHTFLVCEPTLRSVGVYKQYVGYAEDYDVNISVIGNKIDDEDDVAFLREHVGDALIGWCGRSRYVKAAERGHVGPVDALEPENLAVLDAARDKAVSGGKDWAKFTRQAHDFHRKAALAWGNDRAGVDLADQIVPEYVLGAHLLQAQHV
;
A
#
# COMPACT_ATOMS: atom_id res chain seq x y z
N MET A 1 -8.99 2.36 -5.78
CA MET A 1 -7.81 1.67 -6.36
C MET A 1 -6.72 1.58 -5.32
N LYS A 2 -6.25 0.38 -5.00
CA LYS A 2 -5.11 0.15 -4.10
C LYS A 2 -3.81 0.17 -4.91
N LEU A 3 -2.91 1.07 -4.56
CA LEU A 3 -1.68 1.33 -5.30
C LEU A 3 -0.47 1.18 -4.38
N ALA A 4 0.55 0.45 -4.85
CA ALA A 4 1.85 0.42 -4.19
C ALA A 4 2.85 1.29 -4.94
N PHE A 5 3.61 2.10 -4.21
CA PHE A 5 4.81 2.75 -4.70
C PHE A 5 6.02 2.05 -4.08
N VAL A 6 6.83 1.43 -4.93
CA VAL A 6 7.99 0.65 -4.53
C VAL A 6 9.23 1.13 -5.26
N GLY A 7 10.40 0.82 -4.74
CA GLY A 7 11.65 1.21 -5.39
C GLY A 7 12.84 1.04 -4.47
N LYS A 8 14.04 1.08 -5.06
CA LYS A 8 15.29 1.06 -4.33
C LYS A 8 15.34 2.23 -3.33
N GLY A 9 16.00 2.05 -2.19
CA GLY A 9 16.27 3.13 -1.25
C GLY A 9 16.88 4.34 -1.97
N GLY A 10 16.29 5.51 -1.78
CA GLY A 10 16.69 6.77 -2.44
C GLY A 10 16.15 6.98 -3.86
N SER A 11 15.40 6.04 -4.47
CA SER A 11 14.84 6.24 -5.82
C SER A 11 13.75 7.31 -5.91
N GLY A 12 13.17 7.73 -4.77
CA GLY A 12 12.10 8.71 -4.69
C GLY A 12 10.69 8.10 -4.63
N LYS A 13 10.54 6.82 -4.23
CA LYS A 13 9.24 6.17 -4.07
C LYS A 13 8.31 6.94 -3.14
N THR A 14 8.77 7.34 -1.95
CA THR A 14 8.02 8.15 -0.98
C THR A 14 7.58 9.49 -1.57
N THR A 15 8.47 10.14 -2.32
CA THR A 15 8.17 11.37 -3.04
C THR A 15 7.05 11.15 -4.06
N MET A 16 7.12 10.10 -4.88
CA MET A 16 6.09 9.77 -5.86
C MET A 16 4.77 9.40 -5.20
N ALA A 17 4.79 8.58 -4.13
CA ALA A 17 3.60 8.23 -3.36
C ALA A 17 2.91 9.49 -2.79
N SER A 18 3.68 10.39 -2.17
CA SER A 18 3.13 11.62 -1.61
C SER A 18 2.58 12.56 -2.67
N LEU A 19 3.31 12.77 -3.77
CA LEU A 19 2.85 13.63 -4.88
C LEU A 19 1.58 13.06 -5.52
N PHE A 20 1.51 11.75 -5.74
CA PHE A 20 0.32 11.10 -6.28
C PHE A 20 -0.88 11.26 -5.33
N ALA A 21 -0.70 10.97 -4.04
CA ALA A 21 -1.77 11.11 -3.04
C ALA A 21 -2.30 12.55 -2.99
N ARG A 22 -1.41 13.53 -2.96
CA ARG A 22 -1.75 14.96 -2.94
C ARG A 22 -2.41 15.42 -4.24
N ARG A 23 -1.95 14.90 -5.40
CA ARG A 23 -2.58 15.20 -6.69
C ARG A 23 -4.00 14.63 -6.76
N ALA A 24 -4.21 13.39 -6.33
CA ALA A 24 -5.53 12.77 -6.30
C ALA A 24 -6.49 13.52 -5.34
N ALA A 25 -6.02 13.90 -4.15
CA ALA A 25 -6.82 14.70 -3.20
C ALA A 25 -7.16 16.08 -3.76
N ALA A 26 -6.22 16.78 -4.41
CA ALA A 26 -6.46 18.07 -5.06
C ALA A 26 -7.48 17.99 -6.20
N LEU A 27 -7.62 16.84 -6.83
CA LEU A 27 -8.66 16.55 -7.83
C LEU A 27 -10.00 16.15 -7.21
N GLY A 28 -10.11 16.07 -5.89
CA GLY A 28 -11.33 15.78 -5.14
C GLY A 28 -11.63 14.28 -4.94
N HIS A 29 -10.66 13.41 -5.20
CA HIS A 29 -10.80 11.99 -4.90
C HIS A 29 -10.62 11.70 -3.41
N PRO A 30 -11.37 10.73 -2.82
CA PRO A 30 -11.06 10.19 -1.51
C PRO A 30 -9.69 9.48 -1.54
N VAL A 31 -8.79 9.85 -0.61
CA VAL A 31 -7.42 9.32 -0.58
C VAL A 31 -7.07 8.81 0.82
N MET A 32 -6.53 7.60 0.86
CA MET A 32 -5.87 7.03 2.02
C MET A 32 -4.39 6.82 1.67
N ALA A 33 -3.48 7.30 2.51
CA ALA A 33 -2.04 7.12 2.34
C ALA A 33 -1.48 6.33 3.53
N ILE A 34 -0.74 5.27 3.27
CA ILE A 34 -0.17 4.40 4.30
C ILE A 34 1.34 4.32 4.12
N ASP A 35 2.07 4.67 5.17
CA ASP A 35 3.52 4.48 5.23
C ASP A 35 3.83 3.07 5.74
N ALA A 36 4.23 2.19 4.84
CA ALA A 36 4.65 0.82 5.10
C ALA A 36 6.18 0.63 4.89
N ASP A 37 6.94 1.72 4.90
CA ASP A 37 8.42 1.69 4.93
C ASP A 37 8.92 1.78 6.37
N ILE A 38 9.99 1.06 6.66
CA ILE A 38 10.65 1.08 7.97
C ILE A 38 11.17 2.47 8.37
N ASN A 39 11.53 3.29 7.38
CA ASN A 39 12.11 4.62 7.62
C ASN A 39 11.07 5.73 7.82
N GLN A 40 9.81 5.49 7.47
CA GLN A 40 8.65 6.37 7.74
C GLN A 40 8.83 7.84 7.36
N HIS A 41 8.96 8.11 6.06
CA HIS A 41 9.14 9.46 5.53
C HIS A 41 7.87 10.04 4.87
N LEU A 42 6.79 9.25 4.74
CA LEU A 42 5.61 9.67 3.97
C LEU A 42 4.86 10.82 4.65
N ALA A 43 4.77 10.84 5.99
CA ALA A 43 4.13 11.92 6.73
C ALA A 43 4.73 13.30 6.37
N ALA A 44 6.05 13.43 6.49
CA ALA A 44 6.76 14.66 6.15
C ALA A 44 6.60 15.03 4.66
N ALA A 45 6.61 14.05 3.76
CA ALA A 45 6.42 14.26 2.34
C ALA A 45 5.00 14.73 1.99
N LEU A 46 4.00 14.33 2.77
CA LEU A 46 2.62 14.83 2.68
C LEU A 46 2.45 16.23 3.25
N GLY A 47 3.40 16.72 4.04
CA GLY A 47 3.34 18.03 4.70
C GLY A 47 2.82 17.99 6.13
N LEU A 48 2.65 16.79 6.72
CA LEU A 48 2.36 16.67 8.14
C LEU A 48 3.58 17.08 8.97
N ASP A 49 3.32 17.55 10.19
CA ASP A 49 4.37 17.74 11.18
C ASP A 49 5.00 16.38 11.50
N ALA A 50 6.29 16.23 11.20
CA ALA A 50 6.98 14.95 11.34
C ALA A 50 7.10 14.51 12.81
N GLU A 51 7.25 15.45 13.77
CA GLU A 51 7.32 15.13 15.19
C GLU A 51 5.95 14.68 15.72
N ALA A 52 4.89 15.40 15.36
CA ALA A 52 3.52 15.02 15.72
C ALA A 52 3.13 13.67 15.11
N ALA A 53 3.49 13.42 13.86
CA ALA A 53 3.22 12.15 13.20
C ALA A 53 4.00 10.98 13.83
N ALA A 54 5.26 11.20 14.23
CA ALA A 54 6.08 10.19 14.92
C ALA A 54 5.57 9.86 16.34
N MET A 55 4.85 10.78 16.98
CA MET A 55 4.23 10.60 18.31
C MET A 55 2.80 10.07 18.23
N GLY A 56 2.23 10.00 17.03
CA GLY A 56 0.89 9.48 16.79
C GLY A 56 0.81 7.95 16.90
N PRO A 57 -0.42 7.42 16.94
CA PRO A 57 -0.62 5.97 16.96
C PRO A 57 -0.13 5.34 15.65
N VAL A 58 0.46 4.14 15.75
CA VAL A 58 0.97 3.39 14.61
C VAL A 58 0.25 2.05 14.48
N LEU A 59 -0.07 1.65 13.25
CA LEU A 59 -0.88 0.47 12.97
C LEU A 59 -0.31 -0.82 13.56
N GLY A 60 1.02 -0.96 13.55
CA GLY A 60 1.70 -2.17 14.03
C GLY A 60 1.54 -2.43 15.53
N GLU A 61 1.35 -1.39 16.33
CA GLU A 61 1.15 -1.50 17.79
C GLU A 61 -0.30 -1.80 18.14
N HIS A 62 -1.24 -1.51 17.24
CA HIS A 62 -2.68 -1.69 17.41
C HIS A 62 -3.26 -2.87 16.63
N LEU A 63 -2.40 -3.84 16.25
CA LEU A 63 -2.86 -5.00 15.47
C LEU A 63 -3.96 -5.80 16.18
N GLY A 64 -3.93 -5.86 17.52
CA GLY A 64 -4.98 -6.52 18.33
C GLY A 64 -6.35 -5.84 18.16
N ASP A 65 -6.39 -4.52 18.33
CA ASP A 65 -7.61 -3.71 18.21
C ASP A 65 -8.18 -3.78 16.78
N ILE A 66 -7.28 -3.73 15.77
CA ILE A 66 -7.64 -3.87 14.36
C ILE A 66 -8.30 -5.22 14.11
N LYS A 67 -7.71 -6.33 14.60
CA LYS A 67 -8.26 -7.67 14.46
C LYS A 67 -9.63 -7.80 15.12
N ASP A 68 -9.77 -7.31 16.35
CA ASP A 68 -11.04 -7.37 17.08
C ASP A 68 -12.14 -6.62 16.34
N TYR A 69 -11.83 -5.45 15.80
CA TYR A 69 -12.76 -4.69 15.00
C TYR A 69 -13.15 -5.43 13.71
N LEU A 70 -12.15 -5.86 12.92
CA LEU A 70 -12.36 -6.47 11.60
C LEU A 70 -13.04 -7.83 11.67
N ARG A 71 -12.77 -8.61 12.72
CA ARG A 71 -13.46 -9.87 12.99
C ARG A 71 -14.99 -9.70 13.00
N GLY A 72 -15.47 -8.63 13.61
CA GLY A 72 -16.90 -8.37 13.74
C GLY A 72 -17.62 -9.54 14.43
N THR A 73 -18.68 -10.02 13.79
CA THR A 73 -19.47 -11.17 14.26
C THR A 73 -19.22 -12.45 13.45
N ASN A 74 -18.10 -12.53 12.73
CA ASN A 74 -17.76 -13.68 11.89
C ASN A 74 -17.70 -14.97 12.73
N PRO A 75 -18.61 -15.96 12.51
CA PRO A 75 -18.69 -17.16 13.34
C PRO A 75 -17.51 -18.10 13.14
N LEU A 76 -16.78 -17.99 12.03
CA LEU A 76 -15.59 -18.80 11.74
C LEU A 76 -14.33 -18.27 12.44
N ILE A 77 -14.42 -17.08 13.05
CA ILE A 77 -13.32 -16.43 13.77
C ILE A 77 -13.77 -16.16 15.21
N PRO A 78 -13.75 -17.15 16.11
CA PRO A 78 -14.29 -17.00 17.47
C PRO A 78 -13.46 -16.03 18.35
N SER A 79 -12.18 -15.81 18.03
CA SER A 79 -11.29 -14.87 18.74
C SER A 79 -10.38 -14.13 17.75
N ALA A 80 -10.08 -12.87 18.05
CA ALA A 80 -9.10 -12.08 17.29
C ALA A 80 -7.70 -12.71 17.27
N ASP A 81 -7.33 -13.47 18.30
CA ASP A 81 -6.04 -14.18 18.37
C ASP A 81 -5.87 -15.24 17.28
N LEU A 82 -6.99 -15.76 16.76
CA LEU A 82 -6.99 -16.69 15.63
C LEU A 82 -6.86 -16.03 14.27
N MET A 83 -6.88 -14.70 14.20
CA MET A 83 -6.62 -14.00 12.94
C MET A 83 -5.13 -13.90 12.65
N LEU A 84 -4.75 -14.30 11.45
CA LEU A 84 -3.44 -13.98 10.86
C LEU A 84 -3.52 -12.64 10.13
N LYS A 85 -2.38 -12.06 9.78
CA LYS A 85 -2.31 -10.88 8.89
C LYS A 85 -2.93 -11.13 7.51
N THR A 86 -2.97 -12.39 7.09
CA THR A 86 -3.54 -12.84 5.82
C THR A 86 -5.02 -13.23 5.91
N THR A 87 -5.65 -13.18 7.09
CA THR A 87 -7.05 -13.60 7.25
C THR A 87 -7.96 -12.80 6.32
N PRO A 88 -8.66 -13.46 5.38
CA PRO A 88 -9.62 -12.80 4.53
C PRO A 88 -10.92 -12.52 5.28
N PRO A 89 -11.70 -11.51 4.89
CA PRO A 89 -13.04 -11.32 5.43
C PRO A 89 -13.97 -12.45 4.99
N GLY A 90 -15.00 -12.68 5.81
CA GLY A 90 -16.09 -13.63 5.58
C GLY A 90 -17.42 -13.06 6.08
N PRO A 91 -18.51 -13.84 6.02
CA PRO A 91 -19.81 -13.42 6.55
C PRO A 91 -19.69 -13.00 8.01
N GLY A 92 -20.17 -11.78 8.33
CA GLY A 92 -20.07 -11.18 9.66
C GLY A 92 -18.76 -10.43 9.95
N SER A 93 -17.75 -10.51 9.11
CA SER A 93 -16.58 -9.63 9.19
C SER A 93 -16.96 -8.19 8.86
N ARG A 94 -16.29 -7.23 9.49
CA ARG A 94 -16.44 -5.81 9.10
C ARG A 94 -15.60 -5.51 7.87
N LEU A 95 -16.23 -4.84 6.91
CA LEU A 95 -15.56 -4.28 5.75
C LEU A 95 -15.34 -2.78 5.96
N LEU A 96 -14.28 -2.25 5.42
CA LEU A 96 -13.88 -0.85 5.46
C LEU A 96 -14.12 -0.22 4.10
N THR A 97 -14.36 1.09 4.06
CA THR A 97 -14.39 1.90 2.84
C THR A 97 -13.48 3.11 3.01
N VAL A 98 -12.95 3.65 1.92
CA VAL A 98 -12.03 4.81 2.00
C VAL A 98 -12.69 6.05 2.59
N PRO A 99 -13.92 6.46 2.17
CA PRO A 99 -14.53 7.71 2.64
C PRO A 99 -15.16 7.62 4.04
N GLU A 100 -15.57 6.43 4.47
CA GLU A 100 -16.32 6.29 5.71
C GLU A 100 -15.44 6.36 6.95
N SER A 101 -15.97 6.93 8.04
CA SER A 101 -15.36 6.91 9.36
C SER A 101 -15.70 5.61 10.09
N ASN A 102 -14.78 5.12 10.89
CA ASN A 102 -14.98 3.95 11.75
C ASN A 102 -13.99 4.01 12.92
N PRO A 103 -14.20 3.24 14.00
CA PRO A 103 -13.35 3.32 15.20
C PRO A 103 -11.86 3.09 14.94
N VAL A 104 -11.47 2.27 13.96
CA VAL A 104 -10.07 2.05 13.61
C VAL A 104 -9.47 3.29 12.94
N PHE A 105 -10.20 3.87 11.98
CA PHE A 105 -9.72 5.07 11.28
C PHE A 105 -9.69 6.28 12.23
N ASP A 106 -10.72 6.45 13.05
CA ASP A 106 -10.80 7.57 14.00
C ASP A 106 -9.67 7.52 15.05
N ALA A 107 -9.25 6.32 15.44
CA ALA A 107 -8.19 6.14 16.45
C ALA A 107 -6.77 6.16 15.86
N LEU A 108 -6.57 5.68 14.62
CA LEU A 108 -5.23 5.35 14.10
C LEU A 108 -4.82 6.16 12.86
N PHE A 109 -5.73 6.93 12.28
CA PHE A 109 -5.43 7.74 11.10
C PHE A 109 -5.53 9.22 11.40
N THR A 110 -4.70 10.00 10.72
CA THR A 110 -4.71 11.47 10.77
C THR A 110 -5.23 12.01 9.44
N GLU A 111 -6.15 12.97 9.48
CA GLU A 111 -6.61 13.67 8.28
C GLU A 111 -5.74 14.91 8.04
N HIS A 112 -5.23 15.05 6.81
CA HIS A 112 -4.46 16.20 6.39
C HIS A 112 -4.70 16.48 4.89
N ASP A 113 -5.12 17.71 4.57
CA ASP A 113 -5.39 18.16 3.19
C ASP A 113 -6.25 17.20 2.36
N GLY A 114 -7.29 16.60 2.99
CA GLY A 114 -8.18 15.65 2.32
C GLY A 114 -7.57 14.25 2.15
N ILE A 115 -6.44 13.97 2.80
CA ILE A 115 -5.76 12.68 2.79
C ILE A 115 -5.86 12.06 4.18
N ARG A 116 -6.35 10.84 4.27
CA ARG A 116 -6.32 10.02 5.48
C ARG A 116 -5.00 9.27 5.55
N PHE A 117 -4.16 9.60 6.51
CA PHE A 117 -2.81 9.07 6.65
C PHE A 117 -2.67 8.15 7.87
N ALA A 118 -1.93 7.05 7.71
CA ALA A 118 -1.44 6.21 8.81
C ALA A 118 -0.05 5.66 8.50
N ALA A 119 0.69 5.31 9.56
CA ALA A 119 1.99 4.68 9.47
C ALA A 119 2.00 3.30 10.16
N THR A 120 2.82 2.38 9.65
CA THR A 120 3.00 1.06 10.30
C THR A 120 3.71 1.13 11.63
N GLY A 121 4.53 2.14 11.85
CA GLY A 121 5.49 2.26 12.95
C GLY A 121 6.89 1.82 12.55
N GLY A 122 7.90 2.60 12.94
CA GLY A 122 9.31 2.26 12.77
C GLY A 122 9.77 1.19 13.77
N PHE A 123 11.08 0.86 13.72
CA PHE A 123 11.72 0.11 14.79
C PHE A 123 11.91 1.02 16.00
N VAL A 124 11.57 0.51 17.17
CA VAL A 124 11.92 1.09 18.47
C VAL A 124 12.99 0.22 19.13
N ASP A 125 13.67 0.76 20.16
CA ASP A 125 14.76 0.04 20.83
C ASP A 125 14.34 -1.35 21.36
N ASP A 126 13.08 -1.48 21.80
CA ASP A 126 12.50 -2.74 22.29
C ASP A 126 12.29 -3.78 21.18
N ASP A 127 12.29 -3.38 19.92
CA ASP A 127 12.16 -4.30 18.78
C ASP A 127 13.50 -4.95 18.40
N LEU A 128 14.62 -4.37 18.85
CA LEU A 128 15.96 -4.81 18.44
C LEU A 128 16.25 -6.25 18.92
N GLY A 129 16.35 -7.15 17.94
CA GLY A 129 16.61 -8.57 18.18
C GLY A 129 15.41 -9.41 18.64
N VAL A 130 14.22 -8.81 18.77
CA VAL A 130 13.00 -9.47 19.27
C VAL A 130 11.87 -9.48 18.24
N SER A 131 11.65 -8.37 17.54
CA SER A 131 10.54 -8.22 16.61
C SER A 131 11.00 -8.17 15.15
N CYS A 132 10.21 -8.79 14.26
CA CYS A 132 10.42 -8.67 12.82
C CYS A 132 9.53 -7.54 12.28
N TYR A 133 10.07 -6.67 11.43
CA TYR A 133 9.30 -5.60 10.78
C TYR A 133 8.05 -6.13 10.04
N HIS A 134 8.10 -7.34 9.52
CA HIS A 134 6.97 -8.01 8.88
C HIS A 134 5.74 -8.17 9.79
N SER A 135 5.90 -8.18 11.10
CA SER A 135 4.76 -8.22 12.03
C SER A 135 4.01 -6.89 12.03
N LYS A 136 4.71 -5.76 11.96
CA LYS A 136 4.11 -4.41 11.92
C LYS A 136 3.38 -4.15 10.59
N VAL A 137 3.98 -4.51 9.47
CA VAL A 137 3.36 -4.44 8.12
C VAL A 137 2.13 -5.35 8.00
N GLY A 138 2.03 -6.37 8.86
CA GLY A 138 0.87 -7.26 8.91
C GLY A 138 -0.46 -6.55 9.19
N ALA A 139 -0.44 -5.44 9.92
CA ALA A 139 -1.63 -4.62 10.14
C ALA A 139 -2.15 -4.02 8.83
N VAL A 140 -1.24 -3.54 7.97
CA VAL A 140 -1.59 -2.99 6.65
C VAL A 140 -2.18 -4.08 5.76
N GLU A 141 -1.55 -5.26 5.69
CA GLU A 141 -2.08 -6.39 4.90
C GLU A 141 -3.49 -6.76 5.32
N LEU A 142 -3.75 -6.82 6.64
CA LEU A 142 -5.07 -7.14 7.18
C LEU A 142 -6.10 -6.05 6.86
N LEU A 143 -5.75 -4.77 6.98
CA LEU A 143 -6.61 -3.66 6.60
C LEU A 143 -6.93 -3.71 5.10
N LEU A 144 -5.94 -3.92 4.22
CA LEU A 144 -6.14 -4.00 2.78
C LEU A 144 -7.03 -5.19 2.39
N ASN A 145 -6.97 -6.32 3.11
CA ASN A 145 -7.85 -7.47 2.88
C ASN A 145 -9.33 -7.14 3.16
N HIS A 146 -9.61 -6.25 4.12
CA HIS A 146 -10.97 -5.90 4.54
C HIS A 146 -11.48 -4.59 3.92
N LEU A 147 -10.66 -3.91 3.12
CA LEU A 147 -10.99 -2.62 2.51
C LEU A 147 -11.62 -2.80 1.13
N ILE A 148 -12.84 -2.32 0.96
CA ILE A 148 -13.55 -2.23 -0.31
C ILE A 148 -13.42 -0.80 -0.82
N ASP A 149 -12.79 -0.63 -1.96
CA ASP A 149 -12.53 0.66 -2.60
C ASP A 149 -13.04 0.68 -4.03
N GLY A 150 -13.45 1.85 -4.49
CA GLY A 150 -13.91 2.11 -5.86
C GLY A 150 -12.76 2.49 -6.81
N THR A 151 -13.11 2.69 -8.09
CA THR A 151 -12.16 3.14 -9.12
C THR A 151 -11.72 4.59 -8.94
N ASP A 152 -12.54 5.41 -8.28
CA ASP A 152 -12.29 6.84 -8.02
C ASP A 152 -11.76 7.10 -6.61
N GLU A 153 -11.49 6.08 -5.84
CA GLU A 153 -10.91 6.13 -4.50
C GLU A 153 -9.49 5.57 -4.53
N PHE A 154 -8.55 6.24 -3.88
CA PHE A 154 -7.15 5.83 -3.93
C PHE A 154 -6.60 5.46 -2.56
N VAL A 155 -6.06 4.25 -2.46
CA VAL A 155 -5.28 3.78 -1.31
C VAL A 155 -3.83 3.67 -1.76
N VAL A 156 -3.01 4.59 -1.31
CA VAL A 156 -1.60 4.76 -1.70
C VAL A 156 -0.71 4.19 -0.60
N VAL A 157 0.08 3.18 -0.91
CA VAL A 157 0.99 2.57 0.05
C VAL A 157 2.43 2.78 -0.40
N ASP A 158 3.21 3.49 0.43
CA ASP A 158 4.67 3.60 0.28
C ASP A 158 5.34 2.41 0.95
N MET A 159 6.06 1.58 0.20
CA MET A 159 6.66 0.37 0.74
C MET A 159 8.01 0.02 0.10
N VAL A 160 8.77 -0.80 0.78
CA VAL A 160 10.05 -1.30 0.26
C VAL A 160 9.85 -2.21 -0.97
N ALA A 161 10.85 -2.28 -1.86
CA ALA A 161 10.82 -3.09 -3.07
C ALA A 161 11.65 -4.37 -3.01
N GLY A 162 12.30 -4.65 -1.90
CA GLY A 162 13.17 -5.83 -1.75
C GLY A 162 12.40 -7.14 -1.59
N ALA A 163 13.12 -8.24 -1.36
CA ALA A 163 12.54 -9.55 -1.08
C ALA A 163 11.54 -9.54 0.09
N GLU A 164 11.70 -8.58 0.99
CA GLU A 164 10.79 -8.34 2.13
C GLU A 164 9.36 -8.00 1.70
N ALA A 165 9.18 -7.33 0.56
CA ALA A 165 7.86 -7.04 0.00
C ALA A 165 7.07 -8.32 -0.33
N PHE A 166 7.78 -9.42 -0.61
CA PHE A 166 7.23 -10.72 -0.97
C PHE A 166 7.17 -11.70 0.21
N ALA A 167 7.64 -11.30 1.40
CA ALA A 167 7.59 -12.16 2.59
C ALA A 167 6.17 -12.35 3.13
N SER A 168 5.18 -11.67 2.56
CA SER A 168 3.75 -11.82 2.85
C SER A 168 2.94 -11.75 1.56
N GLY A 169 1.61 -11.94 1.66
CA GLY A 169 0.69 -11.79 0.55
C GLY A 169 0.44 -10.34 0.12
N MET A 170 0.98 -9.36 0.84
CA MET A 170 0.64 -7.95 0.66
C MET A 170 0.90 -7.43 -0.77
N PHE A 171 1.95 -7.88 -1.44
CA PHE A 171 2.25 -7.46 -2.82
C PHE A 171 1.14 -7.80 -3.83
N THR A 172 0.26 -8.75 -3.50
CA THR A 172 -0.91 -9.10 -4.31
C THR A 172 -2.18 -8.31 -3.93
N ARG A 173 -2.08 -7.42 -2.94
CA ARG A 173 -3.22 -6.60 -2.46
C ARG A 173 -3.43 -5.33 -3.25
N PHE A 174 -2.62 -5.08 -4.29
CA PHE A 174 -2.67 -3.85 -5.08
C PHE A 174 -3.27 -4.10 -6.46
N ASP A 175 -4.10 -3.15 -6.90
CA ASP A 175 -4.61 -3.12 -8.27
C ASP A 175 -3.49 -2.78 -9.24
N HIS A 176 -2.53 -1.93 -8.79
CA HIS A 176 -1.35 -1.57 -9.56
C HIS A 176 -0.15 -1.28 -8.65
N THR A 177 1.03 -1.72 -9.07
CA THR A 177 2.31 -1.42 -8.43
C THR A 177 3.14 -0.51 -9.33
N PHE A 178 3.50 0.67 -8.84
CA PHE A 178 4.41 1.60 -9.49
C PHE A 178 5.80 1.45 -8.93
N LEU A 179 6.74 1.04 -9.77
CA LEU A 179 8.13 0.90 -9.40
C LEU A 179 8.90 2.15 -9.84
N VAL A 180 9.43 2.89 -8.86
CA VAL A 180 10.17 4.14 -9.09
C VAL A 180 11.64 3.82 -9.36
N CYS A 181 12.09 4.07 -10.58
CA CYS A 181 13.43 3.76 -11.06
C CYS A 181 14.26 5.01 -11.38
N GLU A 182 15.47 5.07 -10.81
CA GLU A 182 16.53 5.94 -11.32
C GLU A 182 17.20 5.29 -12.56
N PRO A 183 17.82 6.05 -13.47
CA PRO A 183 18.53 5.53 -14.64
C PRO A 183 19.86 4.88 -14.25
N THR A 184 19.80 3.81 -13.44
CA THR A 184 20.96 3.08 -12.93
C THR A 184 20.71 1.57 -12.97
N LEU A 185 21.76 0.79 -13.26
CA LEU A 185 21.68 -0.69 -13.23
C LEU A 185 21.18 -1.24 -11.91
N ARG A 186 21.49 -0.56 -10.78
CA ARG A 186 21.03 -0.97 -9.45
C ARG A 186 19.52 -0.80 -9.31
N SER A 187 18.95 0.29 -9.80
CA SER A 187 17.51 0.54 -9.75
C SER A 187 16.75 -0.41 -10.68
N VAL A 188 17.25 -0.60 -11.90
CA VAL A 188 16.73 -1.58 -12.87
C VAL A 188 16.83 -3.01 -12.33
N GLY A 189 17.91 -3.34 -11.60
CA GLY A 189 18.05 -4.64 -10.94
C GLY A 189 16.92 -4.94 -9.96
N VAL A 190 16.47 -3.94 -9.19
CA VAL A 190 15.32 -4.06 -8.28
C VAL A 190 14.02 -4.31 -9.08
N TYR A 191 13.82 -3.61 -10.19
CA TYR A 191 12.67 -3.87 -11.08
C TYR A 191 12.67 -5.30 -11.59
N LYS A 192 13.78 -5.80 -12.14
CA LYS A 192 13.89 -7.17 -12.66
C LYS A 192 13.62 -8.21 -11.58
N GLN A 193 14.15 -7.98 -10.38
CA GLN A 193 13.91 -8.85 -9.23
C GLN A 193 12.43 -8.85 -8.83
N TYR A 194 11.80 -7.66 -8.77
CA TYR A 194 10.38 -7.52 -8.43
C TYR A 194 9.49 -8.25 -9.43
N VAL A 195 9.72 -8.05 -10.73
CA VAL A 195 8.98 -8.74 -11.80
C VAL A 195 9.17 -10.25 -11.71
N GLY A 196 10.39 -10.74 -11.48
CA GLY A 196 10.67 -12.17 -11.35
C GLY A 196 9.93 -12.82 -10.17
N TYR A 197 9.82 -12.13 -9.02
CA TYR A 197 9.04 -12.64 -7.88
C TYR A 197 7.52 -12.57 -8.11
N ALA A 198 7.07 -11.61 -8.91
CA ALA A 198 5.65 -11.39 -9.19
C ALA A 198 5.10 -12.23 -10.36
N GLU A 199 5.97 -12.93 -11.11
CA GLU A 199 5.65 -13.60 -12.40
C GLU A 199 4.43 -14.52 -12.30
N ASP A 200 4.32 -15.30 -11.22
CA ASP A 200 3.24 -16.29 -11.04
C ASP A 200 1.96 -15.70 -10.41
N TYR A 201 1.93 -14.40 -10.12
CA TYR A 201 0.87 -13.82 -9.27
C TYR A 201 -0.03 -12.81 -9.98
N ASP A 202 0.12 -12.64 -11.29
CA ASP A 202 -0.72 -11.72 -12.08
C ASP A 202 -0.78 -10.31 -11.45
N VAL A 203 0.39 -9.73 -11.14
CA VAL A 203 0.53 -8.39 -10.55
C VAL A 203 0.74 -7.37 -11.65
N ASN A 204 -0.08 -6.30 -11.67
CA ASN A 204 0.10 -5.19 -12.59
C ASN A 204 1.27 -4.31 -12.13
N ILE A 205 2.31 -4.21 -12.95
CA ILE A 205 3.52 -3.44 -12.64
C ILE A 205 3.78 -2.42 -13.75
N SER A 206 4.04 -1.18 -13.35
CA SER A 206 4.56 -0.15 -14.24
C SER A 206 5.76 0.53 -13.61
N VAL A 207 6.61 1.13 -14.45
CA VAL A 207 7.80 1.87 -14.02
C VAL A 207 7.57 3.36 -14.22
N ILE A 208 7.91 4.14 -13.20
CA ILE A 208 8.05 5.59 -13.28
C ILE A 208 9.54 5.91 -13.19
N GLY A 209 10.10 6.50 -14.24
CA GLY A 209 11.46 7.03 -14.22
C GLY A 209 11.54 8.22 -13.28
N ASN A 210 12.62 8.34 -12.50
CA ASN A 210 12.80 9.47 -11.61
C ASN A 210 14.25 9.96 -11.63
N LYS A 211 14.44 11.26 -11.38
CA LYS A 211 15.74 11.96 -11.42
C LYS A 211 16.40 11.90 -12.80
N ILE A 212 15.59 11.99 -13.83
CA ILE A 212 16.03 12.01 -15.21
C ILE A 212 16.65 13.36 -15.52
N ASP A 213 17.86 13.37 -16.03
CA ASP A 213 18.59 14.56 -16.38
C ASP A 213 18.57 14.84 -17.90
N ASP A 214 18.54 13.79 -18.75
CA ASP A 214 18.60 13.93 -20.21
C ASP A 214 17.92 12.75 -20.96
N GLU A 215 17.99 12.78 -22.28
CA GLU A 215 17.44 11.76 -23.19
C GLU A 215 18.19 10.40 -23.09
N ASP A 216 19.46 10.39 -22.74
CA ASP A 216 20.24 9.17 -22.57
C ASP A 216 19.75 8.39 -21.36
N ASP A 217 19.34 9.07 -20.29
CA ASP A 217 18.69 8.47 -19.11
C ASP A 217 17.37 7.79 -19.50
N VAL A 218 16.57 8.45 -20.32
CA VAL A 218 15.31 7.90 -20.84
C VAL A 218 15.55 6.67 -21.70
N ALA A 219 16.53 6.77 -22.61
CA ALA A 219 16.91 5.65 -23.50
C ALA A 219 17.39 4.46 -22.70
N PHE A 220 18.20 4.68 -21.67
CA PHE A 220 18.66 3.65 -20.74
C PHE A 220 17.48 2.93 -20.05
N LEU A 221 16.53 3.68 -19.52
CA LEU A 221 15.37 3.05 -18.86
C LEU A 221 14.52 2.26 -19.87
N ARG A 222 14.25 2.83 -21.06
CA ARG A 222 13.49 2.13 -22.11
C ARG A 222 14.15 0.82 -22.56
N GLU A 223 15.48 0.81 -22.70
CA GLU A 223 16.23 -0.40 -23.04
C GLU A 223 16.00 -1.53 -22.02
N HIS A 224 15.90 -1.17 -20.73
CA HIS A 224 15.92 -2.16 -19.65
C HIS A 224 14.54 -2.58 -19.15
N VAL A 225 13.53 -1.70 -19.24
CA VAL A 225 12.18 -1.94 -18.71
C VAL A 225 11.09 -1.93 -19.79
N GLY A 226 11.43 -1.53 -21.02
CA GLY A 226 10.52 -1.55 -22.17
C GLY A 226 9.23 -0.77 -21.95
N ASP A 227 8.12 -1.38 -22.34
CA ASP A 227 6.76 -0.80 -22.28
C ASP A 227 6.23 -0.65 -20.85
N ALA A 228 6.93 -1.18 -19.84
CA ALA A 228 6.58 -0.92 -18.44
C ALA A 228 6.82 0.54 -18.04
N LEU A 229 7.70 1.29 -18.76
CA LEU A 229 7.96 2.71 -18.50
C LEU A 229 6.77 3.56 -18.99
N ILE A 230 5.97 4.07 -18.05
CA ILE A 230 4.79 4.89 -18.37
C ILE A 230 5.06 6.39 -18.42
N GLY A 231 6.19 6.83 -17.86
CA GLY A 231 6.60 8.21 -17.82
C GLY A 231 7.83 8.40 -16.92
N TRP A 232 8.33 9.63 -16.88
CA TRP A 232 9.49 9.95 -16.06
C TRP A 232 9.44 11.40 -15.54
N CYS A 233 9.98 11.59 -14.34
CA CYS A 233 10.14 12.88 -13.71
C CYS A 233 11.60 13.31 -13.76
N GLY A 234 11.82 14.54 -14.15
CA GLY A 234 13.11 15.22 -14.02
C GLY A 234 13.36 15.70 -12.59
N ARG A 235 14.49 16.38 -12.40
CA ARG A 235 14.79 17.03 -11.12
C ARG A 235 13.85 18.21 -10.89
N SER A 236 13.17 18.20 -9.75
CA SER A 236 12.15 19.17 -9.39
C SER A 236 12.66 20.20 -8.38
N ARG A 237 12.40 21.48 -8.64
CA ARG A 237 12.61 22.55 -7.66
C ARG A 237 11.56 22.50 -6.55
N TYR A 238 10.35 22.10 -6.90
CA TYR A 238 9.25 21.90 -5.96
C TYR A 238 9.60 20.80 -4.95
N VAL A 239 10.03 19.62 -5.42
CA VAL A 239 10.45 18.52 -4.54
C VAL A 239 11.60 18.95 -3.64
N LYS A 240 12.61 19.62 -4.20
CA LYS A 240 13.75 20.13 -3.41
C LYS A 240 13.33 21.14 -2.33
N ALA A 241 12.31 21.95 -2.57
CA ALA A 241 11.77 22.85 -1.55
C ALA A 241 11.00 22.07 -0.47
N ALA A 242 10.18 21.09 -0.88
CA ALA A 242 9.43 20.22 0.03
C ALA A 242 10.35 19.43 0.97
N GLU A 243 11.47 18.86 0.45
CA GLU A 243 12.49 18.17 1.25
C GLU A 243 13.18 19.07 2.30
N ARG A 244 13.03 20.39 2.16
CA ARG A 244 13.52 21.42 3.12
C ARG A 244 12.42 21.93 4.05
N GLY A 245 11.26 21.29 4.06
CA GLY A 245 10.11 21.66 4.88
C GLY A 245 9.19 22.71 4.24
N HIS A 246 9.40 23.08 2.97
CA HIS A 246 8.54 24.03 2.25
C HIS A 246 7.58 23.29 1.31
N VAL A 247 6.58 22.62 1.88
CA VAL A 247 5.57 21.88 1.13
C VAL A 247 4.50 22.84 0.62
N GLY A 248 4.54 23.18 -0.66
CA GLY A 248 3.55 24.04 -1.34
C GLY A 248 2.38 23.25 -1.93
N PRO A 249 1.38 23.91 -2.54
CA PRO A 249 0.31 23.22 -3.29
C PRO A 249 0.86 22.32 -4.39
N VAL A 250 0.29 21.12 -4.56
CA VAL A 250 0.81 20.16 -5.55
C VAL A 250 0.73 20.67 -6.98
N ASP A 251 -0.21 21.54 -7.30
CA ASP A 251 -0.35 22.18 -8.63
C ASP A 251 0.81 23.13 -8.99
N ALA A 252 1.69 23.44 -8.01
CA ALA A 252 2.94 24.18 -8.26
C ALA A 252 4.09 23.26 -8.71
N LEU A 253 3.90 21.96 -8.76
CA LEU A 253 4.84 21.01 -9.36
C LEU A 253 4.98 21.32 -10.87
N GLU A 254 6.15 21.07 -11.42
CA GLU A 254 6.41 21.27 -12.85
C GLU A 254 5.37 20.52 -13.71
N PRO A 255 4.81 21.14 -14.78
CA PRO A 255 3.74 20.55 -15.57
C PRO A 255 4.05 19.16 -16.15
N GLU A 256 5.30 18.93 -16.56
CA GLU A 256 5.77 17.65 -17.05
C GLU A 256 5.74 16.55 -15.96
N ASN A 257 6.09 16.91 -14.72
CA ASN A 257 6.03 15.98 -13.58
C ASN A 257 4.58 15.74 -13.14
N LEU A 258 3.70 16.75 -13.20
CA LEU A 258 2.25 16.57 -12.98
C LEU A 258 1.64 15.61 -13.99
N ALA A 259 2.02 15.71 -15.27
CA ALA A 259 1.53 14.82 -16.32
C ALA A 259 1.87 13.35 -16.05
N VAL A 260 3.02 13.07 -15.41
CA VAL A 260 3.39 11.70 -15.02
C VAL A 260 2.47 11.16 -13.92
N LEU A 261 2.08 11.99 -12.95
CA LEU A 261 1.14 11.60 -11.90
C LEU A 261 -0.25 11.31 -12.48
N ASP A 262 -0.70 12.16 -13.41
CA ASP A 262 -1.98 11.95 -14.10
C ASP A 262 -1.93 10.68 -14.97
N ALA A 263 -0.83 10.40 -15.68
CA ALA A 263 -0.63 9.16 -16.42
C ALA A 263 -0.62 7.92 -15.52
N ALA A 264 -0.02 8.01 -14.33
CA ALA A 264 -0.05 6.92 -13.34
C ALA A 264 -1.47 6.66 -12.85
N ARG A 265 -2.26 7.71 -12.56
CA ARG A 265 -3.68 7.58 -12.21
C ARG A 265 -4.46 6.89 -13.31
N ASP A 266 -4.35 7.37 -14.54
CA ASP A 266 -5.09 6.84 -15.68
C ASP A 266 -4.70 5.38 -15.95
N LYS A 267 -3.42 5.03 -15.79
CA LYS A 267 -2.94 3.65 -15.89
C LYS A 267 -3.56 2.76 -14.83
N ALA A 268 -3.62 3.21 -13.57
CA ALA A 268 -4.21 2.46 -12.48
C ALA A 268 -5.71 2.21 -12.71
N VAL A 269 -6.45 3.25 -13.10
CA VAL A 269 -7.91 3.18 -13.32
C VAL A 269 -8.25 2.32 -14.54
N SER A 270 -7.44 2.37 -15.60
CA SER A 270 -7.69 1.63 -16.85
C SER A 270 -7.71 0.11 -16.67
N GLY A 271 -7.03 -0.42 -15.64
CA GLY A 271 -7.04 -1.85 -15.30
C GLY A 271 -8.34 -2.33 -14.65
N GLY A 272 -9.14 -1.40 -14.11
CA GLY A 272 -10.35 -1.73 -13.35
C GLY A 272 -10.06 -2.47 -12.04
N LYS A 273 -11.14 -2.96 -11.42
CA LYS A 273 -11.08 -3.76 -10.17
C LYS A 273 -11.37 -5.22 -10.48
N ASP A 274 -10.45 -6.11 -10.16
CA ASP A 274 -10.65 -7.56 -10.25
C ASP A 274 -10.81 -8.16 -8.85
N TRP A 275 -12.02 -8.03 -8.31
CA TRP A 275 -12.34 -8.56 -6.99
C TRP A 275 -12.25 -10.09 -6.91
N ALA A 276 -12.50 -10.80 -8.01
CA ALA A 276 -12.39 -12.26 -8.04
C ALA A 276 -10.93 -12.69 -7.88
N LYS A 277 -10.00 -12.05 -8.62
CA LYS A 277 -8.56 -12.25 -8.47
C LYS A 277 -8.11 -11.90 -7.06
N PHE A 278 -8.48 -10.72 -6.57
CA PHE A 278 -8.13 -10.24 -5.25
C PHE A 278 -8.55 -11.23 -4.15
N THR A 279 -9.81 -11.73 -4.20
CA THR A 279 -10.33 -12.72 -3.25
C THR A 279 -9.58 -14.03 -3.33
N ARG A 280 -9.40 -14.58 -4.53
CA ARG A 280 -8.64 -15.82 -4.74
C ARG A 280 -7.25 -15.75 -4.14
N GLN A 281 -6.51 -14.68 -4.44
CA GLN A 281 -5.15 -14.48 -3.91
C GLN A 281 -5.15 -14.33 -2.39
N ALA A 282 -6.15 -13.64 -1.78
CA ALA A 282 -6.28 -13.56 -0.33
C ALA A 282 -6.44 -14.95 0.29
N HIS A 283 -7.31 -15.78 -0.28
CA HIS A 283 -7.53 -17.16 0.16
C HIS A 283 -6.27 -18.01 0.03
N ASP A 284 -5.54 -17.90 -1.09
CA ASP A 284 -4.33 -18.68 -1.34
C ASP A 284 -3.20 -18.32 -0.37
N PHE A 285 -2.99 -17.03 -0.12
CA PHE A 285 -1.98 -16.60 0.85
C PHE A 285 -2.37 -16.93 2.28
N HIS A 286 -3.66 -16.90 2.62
CA HIS A 286 -4.12 -17.33 3.94
C HIS A 286 -3.89 -18.82 4.14
N ARG A 287 -4.23 -19.68 3.17
CA ARG A 287 -3.91 -21.11 3.22
C ARG A 287 -2.41 -21.38 3.38
N LYS A 288 -1.58 -20.68 2.60
CA LYS A 288 -0.11 -20.79 2.71
C LYS A 288 0.38 -20.41 4.12
N ALA A 289 -0.11 -19.31 4.69
CA ALA A 289 0.26 -18.86 6.01
C ALA A 289 -0.24 -19.81 7.12
N ALA A 290 -1.48 -20.30 7.01
CA ALA A 290 -2.06 -21.28 7.91
C ALA A 290 -1.19 -22.55 7.97
N LEU A 291 -0.87 -23.14 6.82
CA LEU A 291 -0.07 -24.36 6.72
C LEU A 291 1.39 -24.15 7.14
N ALA A 292 1.99 -23.00 6.86
CA ALA A 292 3.40 -22.78 7.14
C ALA A 292 3.71 -22.56 8.62
N TRP A 293 2.80 -21.94 9.39
CA TRP A 293 3.03 -21.59 10.79
C TRP A 293 1.77 -21.31 11.61
N GLY A 294 0.67 -20.92 10.95
CA GLY A 294 -0.54 -20.43 11.64
C GLY A 294 -1.22 -21.51 12.43
N ASN A 295 -1.40 -22.71 11.86
CA ASN A 295 -2.08 -23.84 12.47
C ASN A 295 -1.35 -24.33 13.72
N ASP A 296 -0.02 -24.42 13.66
CA ASP A 296 0.80 -24.83 14.81
C ASP A 296 0.65 -23.85 15.98
N ARG A 297 0.58 -22.54 15.69
CA ARG A 297 0.38 -21.51 16.70
C ARG A 297 -1.03 -21.51 17.28
N ALA A 298 -2.05 -21.71 16.43
CA ALA A 298 -3.45 -21.62 16.82
C ALA A 298 -4.00 -22.91 17.44
N GLY A 299 -3.39 -24.06 17.15
CA GLY A 299 -3.89 -25.39 17.54
C GLY A 299 -5.15 -25.83 16.77
N VAL A 300 -5.52 -25.12 15.72
CA VAL A 300 -6.68 -25.38 14.84
C VAL A 300 -6.32 -25.12 13.39
N ASP A 301 -7.07 -25.66 12.44
CA ASP A 301 -6.87 -25.34 11.02
C ASP A 301 -7.49 -23.98 10.69
N LEU A 302 -6.64 -22.99 10.45
CA LEU A 302 -7.08 -21.62 10.12
C LEU A 302 -7.58 -21.50 8.68
N ALA A 303 -7.35 -22.50 7.80
CA ALA A 303 -7.93 -22.51 6.47
C ALA A 303 -9.47 -22.65 6.52
N ASP A 304 -10.04 -23.15 7.61
CA ASP A 304 -11.49 -23.21 7.85
C ASP A 304 -12.14 -21.83 8.00
N GLN A 305 -11.35 -20.75 8.15
CA GLN A 305 -11.83 -19.37 8.14
C GLN A 305 -12.23 -18.88 6.74
N ILE A 306 -11.85 -19.59 5.69
CA ILE A 306 -12.11 -19.21 4.29
C ILE A 306 -13.51 -19.67 3.88
N VAL A 307 -14.29 -18.74 3.35
CA VAL A 307 -15.58 -19.01 2.70
C VAL A 307 -15.40 -18.79 1.20
N PRO A 308 -15.24 -19.85 0.38
CA PRO A 308 -14.89 -19.71 -1.04
C PRO A 308 -15.88 -18.86 -1.85
N GLU A 309 -17.16 -18.91 -1.48
CA GLU A 309 -18.25 -18.19 -2.16
C GLU A 309 -18.36 -16.72 -1.74
N TYR A 310 -17.62 -16.29 -0.70
CA TYR A 310 -17.62 -14.91 -0.23
C TYR A 310 -16.61 -14.09 -1.05
N VAL A 311 -17.02 -13.74 -2.26
CA VAL A 311 -16.20 -12.91 -3.15
C VAL A 311 -16.34 -11.45 -2.77
N LEU A 312 -15.21 -10.77 -2.53
CA LEU A 312 -15.18 -9.36 -2.19
C LEU A 312 -15.71 -8.48 -3.33
N GLY A 313 -16.22 -7.33 -2.98
CA GLY A 313 -16.72 -6.34 -3.93
C GLY A 313 -17.73 -5.38 -3.32
N ALA A 314 -18.05 -4.32 -4.04
CA ALA A 314 -18.97 -3.26 -3.60
C ALA A 314 -20.38 -3.76 -3.22
N HIS A 315 -20.81 -4.90 -3.77
CA HIS A 315 -22.11 -5.50 -3.45
C HIS A 315 -22.25 -5.91 -1.97
N LEU A 316 -21.12 -6.18 -1.29
CA LEU A 316 -21.12 -6.57 0.12
C LEU A 316 -21.43 -5.40 1.06
N LEU A 317 -21.14 -4.17 0.64
CA LEU A 317 -21.39 -2.98 1.46
C LEU A 317 -22.88 -2.76 1.70
N GLN A 318 -23.72 -3.10 0.72
CA GLN A 318 -25.18 -2.99 0.85
C GLN A 318 -25.75 -3.93 1.93
N ALA A 319 -25.08 -5.05 2.19
CA ALA A 319 -25.52 -6.04 3.18
C ALA A 319 -25.10 -5.68 4.62
N GLN A 320 -24.18 -4.74 4.83
CA GLN A 320 -23.74 -4.32 6.16
C GLN A 320 -24.65 -3.24 6.79
N HIS A 321 -25.50 -2.59 5.99
CA HIS A 321 -26.41 -1.53 6.45
C HIS A 321 -27.84 -2.05 6.77
N VAL A 322 -28.04 -3.37 6.74
CA VAL A 322 -29.28 -4.06 7.12
C VAL A 322 -29.09 -4.79 8.44
#